data_e46c712e2ac3d5b3ac714e13d20fd66e
#
_entry.id   e46c712e2ac3d5b3ac714e13d20fd66e
#
_cell.length_a   1.000
_cell.length_b   1.000
_cell.length_c   1.000
_cell.angle_alpha   90.00
_cell.angle_beta   90.00
_cell.angle_gamma   90.00
#
_symmetry.space_group_name_H-M   'P 1'
#
loop_
_entity.id
_entity.type
_entity.pdbx_description
1 polymer ?
#
loop_
_entity_poly.entity_id
_entity_poly.type
_entity_poly.pdbx_seq_one_letter_code
_entity_poly.pdbx_strand_id
1 'polypeptide(L)'
;MDGTITNFNIDYIELRRVALDLLTEMNLRTPDMNEQLPVYSLLRRLKATIDADTYVALRNRLYRLLEGVEMKAAQKVTIYPGVMDTLNCLQKRALKLGLVTNNGRLGTNLTLSRLGLSGFFPVVVTRDDCEEMKPDAGPVREVLRKLSVGVENTILVGDGVLDIEAARATGVPSVAVATGPFSEKLIRSGPDYILGSVNDIPELVELLDGNSRRK
;
A
#
# COMPACT_ATOMS: atom_id res chain seq x y z
N MET A 1 -2.84 2.92 2.34
CA MET A 1 -2.95 4.28 2.89
C MET A 1 -3.94 5.09 2.07
N ASP A 2 -3.56 5.53 0.90
CA ASP A 2 -4.44 6.23 -0.04
C ASP A 2 -5.55 5.30 -0.46
N GLY A 3 -6.79 5.79 -0.46
CA GLY A 3 -7.98 4.99 -0.72
C GLY A 3 -8.46 4.13 0.44
N THR A 4 -7.63 3.92 1.46
CA THR A 4 -7.97 3.10 2.63
C THR A 4 -8.30 3.95 3.85
N ILE A 5 -7.35 4.75 4.35
CA ILE A 5 -7.52 5.65 5.51
C ILE A 5 -7.55 7.13 5.10
N THR A 6 -6.97 7.44 3.95
CA THR A 6 -7.01 8.77 3.36
C THR A 6 -7.73 8.73 2.02
N ASN A 7 -8.31 9.86 1.61
CA ASN A 7 -8.87 9.96 0.27
C ASN A 7 -7.79 9.71 -0.79
N PHE A 8 -8.27 9.27 -1.95
CA PHE A 8 -7.43 8.96 -3.09
C PHE A 8 -7.04 10.26 -3.80
N ASN A 9 -5.81 10.74 -3.60
CA ASN A 9 -5.38 12.04 -4.12
C ASN A 9 -4.11 12.00 -4.98
N ILE A 10 -3.53 10.80 -5.17
CA ILE A 10 -2.36 10.63 -6.04
C ILE A 10 -2.82 10.55 -7.50
N ASP A 11 -2.21 11.37 -8.35
CA ASP A 11 -2.41 11.26 -9.79
C ASP A 11 -1.59 10.09 -10.36
N TYR A 12 -2.24 8.92 -10.42
CA TYR A 12 -1.60 7.71 -10.95
C TYR A 12 -1.32 7.78 -12.46
N ILE A 13 -2.01 8.64 -13.19
CA ILE A 13 -1.74 8.85 -14.61
C ILE A 13 -0.43 9.63 -14.72
N GLU A 14 -0.27 10.68 -13.92
CA GLU A 14 1.00 11.44 -13.86
C GLU A 14 2.16 10.54 -13.44
N LEU A 15 2.00 9.70 -12.38
CA LEU A 15 3.04 8.75 -11.96
C LEU A 15 3.48 7.81 -13.09
N ARG A 16 2.51 7.27 -13.83
CA ARG A 16 2.80 6.36 -14.94
C ARG A 16 3.46 7.10 -16.11
N ARG A 17 3.03 8.32 -16.42
CA ARG A 17 3.63 9.15 -17.44
C ARG A 17 5.09 9.45 -17.12
N VAL A 18 5.37 9.92 -15.91
CA VAL A 18 6.73 10.18 -15.41
C VAL A 18 7.62 8.94 -15.54
N ALA A 19 7.08 7.76 -15.21
CA ALA A 19 7.81 6.51 -15.36
C ALA A 19 8.13 6.20 -16.82
N LEU A 20 7.14 6.32 -17.72
CA LEU A 20 7.31 6.05 -19.15
C LEU A 20 8.25 7.03 -19.83
N ASP A 21 8.22 8.31 -19.44
CA ASP A 21 9.11 9.35 -19.97
C ASP A 21 10.57 9.04 -19.59
N LEU A 22 10.80 8.65 -18.33
CA LEU A 22 12.13 8.20 -17.88
C LEU A 22 12.61 6.97 -18.66
N LEU A 23 11.73 5.98 -18.88
CA LEU A 23 12.08 4.79 -19.66
C LEU A 23 12.42 5.14 -21.12
N THR A 24 11.72 6.10 -21.70
CA THR A 24 12.02 6.60 -23.05
C THR A 24 13.39 7.28 -23.09
N GLU A 25 13.67 8.15 -22.12
CA GLU A 25 14.96 8.84 -22.00
C GLU A 25 16.14 7.87 -21.85
N MET A 26 15.92 6.79 -21.08
CA MET A 26 16.95 5.76 -20.88
C MET A 26 17.00 4.69 -22.01
N ASN A 27 16.20 4.82 -23.07
CA ASN A 27 16.04 3.85 -24.14
C ASN A 27 15.63 2.43 -23.65
N LEU A 28 14.85 2.37 -22.58
CA LEU A 28 14.37 1.12 -21.96
C LEU A 28 12.87 0.86 -22.22
N ARG A 29 12.15 1.79 -22.85
CA ARG A 29 10.73 1.65 -23.15
C ARG A 29 10.50 0.73 -24.34
N THR A 30 9.59 -0.24 -24.15
CA THR A 30 9.12 -1.12 -25.22
C THR A 30 7.68 -0.75 -25.64
N PRO A 31 7.21 -1.12 -26.86
CA PRO A 31 5.88 -0.74 -27.36
C PRO A 31 4.71 -1.20 -26.49
N ASP A 32 4.86 -2.27 -25.73
CA ASP A 32 3.84 -2.81 -24.81
C ASP A 32 3.81 -2.10 -23.45
N MET A 33 4.76 -1.20 -23.17
CA MET A 33 4.80 -0.37 -21.97
C MET A 33 3.98 0.90 -22.20
N ASN A 34 2.80 0.96 -21.59
CA ASN A 34 1.83 2.03 -21.73
C ASN A 34 1.27 2.51 -20.39
N GLU A 35 0.48 3.58 -20.40
CA GLU A 35 -0.09 4.21 -19.20
C GLU A 35 -1.11 3.35 -18.44
N GLN A 36 -1.49 2.18 -18.95
CA GLN A 36 -2.37 1.24 -18.23
C GLN A 36 -1.60 0.37 -17.25
N LEU A 37 -0.27 0.21 -17.45
CA LEU A 37 0.57 -0.60 -16.58
C LEU A 37 0.93 0.16 -15.30
N PRO A 38 0.72 -0.44 -14.12
CA PRO A 38 1.23 0.11 -12.86
C PRO A 38 2.76 0.22 -12.88
N VAL A 39 3.30 1.23 -12.20
CA VAL A 39 4.75 1.48 -12.11
C VAL A 39 5.50 0.25 -11.63
N TYR A 40 4.97 -0.49 -10.64
CA TYR A 40 5.60 -1.72 -10.15
C TYR A 40 5.73 -2.79 -11.24
N SER A 41 4.74 -2.89 -12.15
CA SER A 41 4.78 -3.85 -13.26
C SER A 41 5.88 -3.51 -14.26
N LEU A 42 6.11 -2.21 -14.51
CA LEU A 42 7.22 -1.74 -15.34
C LEU A 42 8.56 -2.11 -14.71
N LEU A 43 8.74 -1.81 -13.42
CA LEU A 43 9.98 -2.15 -12.69
C LEU A 43 10.23 -3.67 -12.63
N ARG A 44 9.19 -4.47 -12.37
CA ARG A 44 9.31 -5.92 -12.33
C ARG A 44 9.77 -6.52 -13.66
N ARG A 45 9.22 -6.02 -14.78
CA ARG A 45 9.65 -6.44 -16.13
C ARG A 45 11.10 -6.10 -16.39
N LEU A 46 11.49 -4.86 -16.06
CA LEU A 46 12.86 -4.39 -16.30
C LEU A 46 13.88 -5.10 -15.42
N LYS A 47 13.53 -5.42 -14.16
CA LYS A 47 14.40 -6.21 -13.28
C LYS A 47 14.78 -7.57 -13.90
N ALA A 48 13.90 -8.14 -14.73
CA ALA A 48 14.12 -9.43 -15.38
C ALA A 48 14.87 -9.32 -16.74
N THR A 49 15.02 -8.11 -17.30
CA THR A 49 15.48 -7.92 -18.70
C THR A 49 16.74 -7.06 -18.84
N ILE A 50 17.09 -6.25 -17.84
CA ILE A 50 18.28 -5.40 -17.85
C ILE A 50 19.26 -5.83 -16.76
N ASP A 51 20.52 -5.38 -16.87
CA ASP A 51 21.54 -5.66 -15.85
C ASP A 51 21.24 -4.95 -14.51
N ALA A 52 21.85 -5.46 -13.44
CA ALA A 52 21.57 -5.02 -12.08
C ALA A 52 21.93 -3.53 -11.85
N ASP A 53 23.03 -3.04 -12.41
CA ASP A 53 23.49 -1.67 -12.21
C ASP A 53 22.56 -0.69 -12.90
N THR A 54 22.18 -0.97 -14.15
CA THR A 54 21.18 -0.20 -14.90
C THR A 54 19.83 -0.21 -14.18
N TYR A 55 19.40 -1.35 -13.63
CA TYR A 55 18.15 -1.42 -12.87
C TYR A 55 18.20 -0.56 -11.60
N VAL A 56 19.28 -0.60 -10.84
CA VAL A 56 19.44 0.21 -9.63
C VAL A 56 19.44 1.71 -9.95
N ALA A 57 20.15 2.11 -11.02
CA ALA A 57 20.18 3.50 -11.48
C ALA A 57 18.78 3.99 -11.92
N LEU A 58 18.07 3.19 -12.70
CA LEU A 58 16.69 3.45 -13.11
C LEU A 58 15.77 3.61 -11.90
N ARG A 59 15.75 2.61 -11.01
CA ARG A 59 14.88 2.62 -9.82
C ARG A 59 15.13 3.86 -8.95
N ASN A 60 16.37 4.17 -8.67
CA ASN A 60 16.73 5.32 -7.84
C ASN A 60 16.31 6.65 -8.48
N ARG A 61 16.46 6.76 -9.80
CA ARG A 61 16.02 7.96 -10.54
C ARG A 61 14.50 8.07 -10.58
N LEU A 62 13.82 6.97 -10.85
CA LEU A 62 12.36 6.89 -10.87
C LEU A 62 11.78 7.27 -9.52
N TYR A 63 12.29 6.71 -8.42
CA TYR A 63 11.78 6.99 -7.07
C TYR A 63 11.88 8.48 -6.71
N ARG A 64 12.96 9.16 -7.09
CA ARG A 64 13.07 10.62 -6.90
C ARG A 64 12.03 11.41 -7.70
N LEU A 65 11.71 10.99 -8.93
CA LEU A 65 10.68 11.65 -9.75
C LEU A 65 9.27 11.43 -9.18
N LEU A 66 8.95 10.20 -8.78
CA LEU A 66 7.67 9.84 -8.16
C LEU A 66 7.44 10.61 -6.86
N GLU A 67 8.48 10.81 -6.07
CA GLU A 67 8.41 11.56 -4.82
C GLU A 67 7.87 12.97 -5.01
N GLY A 68 8.23 13.65 -6.12
CA GLY A 68 7.69 14.98 -6.45
C GLY A 68 6.17 14.98 -6.62
N VAL A 69 5.60 13.96 -7.24
CA VAL A 69 4.14 13.81 -7.42
C VAL A 69 3.47 13.48 -6.07
N GLU A 70 4.05 12.56 -5.33
CA GLU A 70 3.52 12.14 -4.02
C GLU A 70 3.55 13.26 -2.99
N MET A 71 4.59 14.08 -2.97
CA MET A 71 4.68 15.25 -2.09
C MET A 71 3.59 16.29 -2.39
N LYS A 72 3.27 16.53 -3.67
CA LYS A 72 2.15 17.41 -4.06
C LYS A 72 0.81 16.84 -3.59
N ALA A 73 0.61 15.53 -3.74
CA ALA A 73 -0.59 14.85 -3.27
C ALA A 73 -0.71 14.92 -1.75
N ALA A 74 0.38 14.67 -1.02
CA ALA A 74 0.43 14.71 0.45
C ALA A 74 0.05 16.07 1.03
N GLN A 75 0.25 17.17 0.31
CA GLN A 75 -0.17 18.51 0.73
C GLN A 75 -1.69 18.71 0.74
N LYS A 76 -2.44 17.97 -0.07
CA LYS A 76 -3.87 18.15 -0.31
C LYS A 76 -4.72 17.00 0.23
N VAL A 77 -4.10 15.90 0.62
CA VAL A 77 -4.78 14.69 1.09
C VAL A 77 -5.59 15.00 2.36
N THR A 78 -6.74 14.35 2.48
CA THR A 78 -7.62 14.38 3.66
C THR A 78 -7.86 12.97 4.17
N ILE A 79 -8.25 12.86 5.44
CA ILE A 79 -8.63 11.60 6.06
C ILE A 79 -10.10 11.31 5.77
N TYR A 80 -10.46 10.04 5.59
CA TYR A 80 -11.87 9.65 5.51
C TYR A 80 -12.59 9.88 6.85
N PRO A 81 -13.89 10.25 6.83
CA PRO A 81 -14.68 10.39 8.05
C PRO A 81 -14.64 9.11 8.90
N GLY A 82 -14.54 9.26 10.22
CA GLY A 82 -14.56 8.14 11.18
C GLY A 82 -13.23 7.40 11.36
N VAL A 83 -12.24 7.58 10.48
CA VAL A 83 -10.95 6.86 10.57
C VAL A 83 -10.21 7.12 11.88
N MET A 84 -10.20 8.37 12.38
CA MET A 84 -9.55 8.68 13.65
C MET A 84 -10.18 7.92 14.83
N ASP A 85 -11.51 7.83 14.86
CA ASP A 85 -12.23 7.10 15.91
C ASP A 85 -11.96 5.60 15.80
N THR A 86 -11.92 5.07 14.57
CA THR A 86 -11.56 3.68 14.30
C THR A 86 -10.15 3.36 14.80
N LEU A 87 -9.15 4.15 14.43
CA LEU A 87 -7.76 3.94 14.86
C LEU A 87 -7.62 4.03 16.40
N ASN A 88 -8.29 4.99 17.03
CA ASN A 88 -8.36 5.10 18.48
C ASN A 88 -9.02 3.88 19.13
N CYS A 89 -10.09 3.35 18.54
CA CYS A 89 -10.76 2.14 19.01
C CYS A 89 -9.81 0.94 18.95
N LEU A 90 -9.10 0.74 17.84
CA LEU A 90 -8.14 -0.35 17.66
C LEU A 90 -6.97 -0.26 18.65
N GLN A 91 -6.42 0.95 18.88
CA GLN A 91 -5.37 1.17 19.87
C GLN A 91 -5.84 0.87 21.31
N LYS A 92 -7.06 1.30 21.70
CA LYS A 92 -7.64 0.98 23.01
C LYS A 92 -7.77 -0.52 23.24
N ARG A 93 -7.89 -1.32 22.20
CA ARG A 93 -7.89 -2.79 22.25
C ARG A 93 -6.47 -3.40 22.25
N ALA A 94 -5.44 -2.58 22.39
CA ALA A 94 -4.03 -2.98 22.35
C ALA A 94 -3.62 -3.70 21.04
N LEU A 95 -4.32 -3.46 19.94
CA LEU A 95 -3.93 -3.99 18.62
C LEU A 95 -2.73 -3.23 18.09
N LYS A 96 -1.78 -3.97 17.52
CA LYS A 96 -0.61 -3.39 16.87
C LYS A 96 -0.98 -2.95 15.45
N LEU A 97 -0.78 -1.68 15.14
CA LEU A 97 -1.07 -1.12 13.82
C LEU A 97 0.24 -0.93 13.06
N GLY A 98 0.30 -1.46 11.85
CA GLY A 98 1.40 -1.24 10.91
C GLY A 98 0.88 -0.63 9.61
N LEU A 99 1.70 0.19 8.96
CA LEU A 99 1.39 0.76 7.66
C LEU A 99 2.34 0.20 6.61
N VAL A 100 1.78 -0.28 5.50
CA VAL A 100 2.54 -0.68 4.31
C VAL A 100 2.02 0.06 3.09
N THR A 101 2.92 0.72 2.35
CA THR A 101 2.56 1.51 1.17
C THR A 101 3.62 1.44 0.08
N ASN A 102 3.20 1.53 -1.17
CA ASN A 102 4.11 1.66 -2.31
C ASN A 102 4.55 3.12 -2.56
N ASN A 103 4.08 4.06 -1.73
CA ASN A 103 4.55 5.44 -1.76
C ASN A 103 5.96 5.55 -1.15
N GLY A 104 6.67 6.64 -1.50
CA GLY A 104 7.95 6.97 -0.90
C GLY A 104 7.85 7.47 0.54
N ARG A 105 8.97 7.41 1.23
CA ARG A 105 9.08 7.76 2.65
C ARG A 105 8.69 9.20 2.95
N LEU A 106 9.15 10.17 2.14
CA LEU A 106 8.89 11.59 2.40
C LEU A 106 7.41 11.93 2.25
N GLY A 107 6.75 11.49 1.15
CA GLY A 107 5.31 11.70 0.95
C GLY A 107 4.47 11.04 2.03
N THR A 108 4.83 9.82 2.43
CA THR A 108 4.15 9.08 3.50
C THR A 108 4.26 9.81 4.84
N ASN A 109 5.47 10.21 5.23
CA ASN A 109 5.70 10.93 6.50
C ASN A 109 4.97 12.28 6.53
N LEU A 110 4.99 13.02 5.42
CA LEU A 110 4.25 14.29 5.31
C LEU A 110 2.75 14.06 5.47
N THR A 111 2.18 13.05 4.82
CA THR A 111 0.77 12.68 4.97
C THR A 111 0.42 12.36 6.42
N LEU A 112 1.18 11.44 7.04
CA LEU A 112 0.92 11.02 8.42
C LEU A 112 1.03 12.18 9.42
N SER A 113 2.06 13.03 9.28
CA SER A 113 2.27 14.18 10.15
C SER A 113 1.14 15.20 10.02
N ARG A 114 0.79 15.60 8.79
CA ARG A 114 -0.27 16.59 8.55
C ARG A 114 -1.63 16.15 9.02
N LEU A 115 -1.92 14.87 8.96
CA LEU A 115 -3.23 14.31 9.35
C LEU A 115 -3.27 13.85 10.82
N GLY A 116 -2.17 14.03 11.59
CA GLY A 116 -2.10 13.57 12.98
C GLY A 116 -2.08 12.06 13.14
N LEU A 117 -1.64 11.32 12.11
CA LEU A 117 -1.68 9.86 12.07
C LEU A 117 -0.37 9.19 12.53
N SER A 118 0.72 9.95 12.70
CA SER A 118 2.05 9.38 13.00
C SER A 118 2.07 8.53 14.28
N GLY A 119 1.27 8.87 15.28
CA GLY A 119 1.22 8.14 16.56
C GLY A 119 0.48 6.80 16.51
N PHE A 120 -0.26 6.53 15.44
CA PHE A 120 -1.02 5.28 15.30
C PHE A 120 -0.18 4.13 14.74
N PHE A 121 0.83 4.41 13.94
CA PHE A 121 1.62 3.42 13.22
C PHE A 121 3.06 3.39 13.70
N PRO A 122 3.38 2.59 14.74
CA PRO A 122 4.77 2.45 15.23
C PRO A 122 5.70 1.85 14.17
N VAL A 123 5.14 1.14 13.20
CA VAL A 123 5.88 0.60 12.06
C VAL A 123 5.24 1.09 10.76
N VAL A 124 6.04 1.76 9.95
CA VAL A 124 5.71 2.22 8.60
C VAL A 124 6.73 1.66 7.63
N VAL A 125 6.29 0.89 6.66
CA VAL A 125 7.09 0.35 5.56
C VAL A 125 6.63 0.96 4.25
N THR A 126 7.57 1.60 3.56
CA THR A 126 7.38 2.27 2.28
C THR A 126 8.20 1.56 1.20
N ARG A 127 8.09 1.97 -0.08
CA ARG A 127 8.94 1.43 -1.15
C ARG A 127 10.44 1.69 -0.92
N ASP A 128 10.80 2.64 -0.07
CA ASP A 128 12.20 2.97 0.20
C ASP A 128 12.83 2.03 1.25
N ASP A 129 12.03 1.22 1.93
CA ASP A 129 12.47 0.31 3.00
C ASP A 129 12.72 -1.12 2.51
N CYS A 130 12.18 -1.48 1.35
CA CYS A 130 12.27 -2.82 0.80
C CYS A 130 12.71 -2.77 -0.67
N GLU A 131 13.38 -3.82 -1.11
CA GLU A 131 13.68 -3.99 -2.53
C GLU A 131 12.41 -4.27 -3.35
N GLU A 132 11.48 -4.98 -2.75
CA GLU A 132 10.19 -5.34 -3.32
C GLU A 132 9.10 -4.37 -2.91
N MET A 133 8.04 -4.29 -3.72
CA MET A 133 6.81 -3.53 -3.45
C MET A 133 5.60 -4.47 -3.49
N LYS A 134 4.47 -4.05 -2.89
CA LYS A 134 3.22 -4.76 -3.14
C LYS A 134 2.97 -4.86 -4.66
N PRO A 135 2.61 -6.03 -5.17
CA PRO A 135 1.99 -7.20 -4.53
C PRO A 135 2.97 -8.23 -3.96
N ASP A 136 4.27 -8.00 -3.98
CA ASP A 136 5.23 -8.94 -3.41
C ASP A 136 5.12 -9.00 -1.88
N ALA A 137 5.51 -10.14 -1.29
CA ALA A 137 5.35 -10.39 0.13
C ALA A 137 6.30 -9.57 1.03
N GLY A 138 7.43 -9.11 0.50
CA GLY A 138 8.52 -8.49 1.25
C GLY A 138 8.07 -7.36 2.17
N PRO A 139 7.36 -6.33 1.70
CA PRO A 139 6.93 -5.21 2.52
C PRO A 139 6.03 -5.61 3.69
N VAL A 140 5.10 -6.57 3.48
CA VAL A 140 4.20 -7.05 4.53
C VAL A 140 4.98 -7.86 5.57
N ARG A 141 5.87 -8.76 5.14
CA ARG A 141 6.75 -9.52 6.04
C ARG A 141 7.62 -8.60 6.89
N GLU A 142 8.10 -7.50 6.33
CA GLU A 142 8.91 -6.53 7.08
C GLU A 142 8.09 -5.83 8.18
N VAL A 143 6.82 -5.47 7.92
CA VAL A 143 5.91 -4.96 8.95
C VAL A 143 5.69 -6.00 10.05
N LEU A 144 5.38 -7.25 9.69
CA LEU A 144 5.16 -8.34 10.65
C LEU A 144 6.40 -8.56 11.54
N ARG A 145 7.57 -8.61 10.93
CA ARG A 145 8.84 -8.76 11.64
C ARG A 145 9.08 -7.63 12.63
N LYS A 146 8.90 -6.37 12.21
CA LYS A 146 9.11 -5.18 13.07
C LYS A 146 8.09 -5.09 14.21
N LEU A 147 6.85 -5.51 13.97
CA LEU A 147 5.81 -5.56 15.00
C LEU A 147 5.91 -6.80 15.90
N SER A 148 6.74 -7.79 15.53
CA SER A 148 6.84 -9.08 16.19
C SER A 148 5.47 -9.74 16.33
N VAL A 149 4.79 -9.95 15.18
CA VAL A 149 3.47 -10.61 15.07
C VAL A 149 3.51 -11.69 13.99
N GLY A 150 2.78 -12.77 14.20
CA GLY A 150 2.61 -13.84 13.22
C GLY A 150 1.49 -13.54 12.21
N VAL A 151 1.52 -14.23 11.07
CA VAL A 151 0.51 -14.12 10.01
C VAL A 151 -0.89 -14.50 10.50
N GLU A 152 -0.97 -15.49 11.39
CA GLU A 152 -2.20 -16.02 11.97
C GLU A 152 -2.94 -15.02 12.90
N ASN A 153 -2.22 -14.00 13.40
CA ASN A 153 -2.75 -12.95 14.28
C ASN A 153 -2.85 -11.59 13.57
N THR A 154 -2.87 -11.59 12.26
CA THR A 154 -2.80 -10.36 11.47
C THR A 154 -3.85 -10.39 10.36
N ILE A 155 -4.39 -9.23 10.02
CA ILE A 155 -5.15 -8.98 8.80
C ILE A 155 -4.47 -7.86 8.00
N LEU A 156 -4.50 -7.94 6.68
CA LEU A 156 -4.06 -6.85 5.80
C LEU A 156 -5.27 -6.16 5.19
N VAL A 157 -5.42 -4.88 5.48
CA VAL A 157 -6.54 -4.05 5.01
C VAL A 157 -6.08 -3.13 3.88
N GLY A 158 -6.81 -3.12 2.77
CA GLY A 158 -6.49 -2.26 1.64
C GLY A 158 -7.65 -2.08 0.66
N ASP A 159 -7.51 -1.12 -0.24
CA ASP A 159 -8.49 -0.75 -1.26
C ASP A 159 -8.06 -1.17 -2.68
N GLY A 160 -6.87 -1.73 -2.82
CA GLY A 160 -6.28 -2.12 -4.10
C GLY A 160 -6.06 -3.61 -4.27
N VAL A 161 -6.09 -4.08 -5.52
CA VAL A 161 -5.76 -5.48 -5.88
C VAL A 161 -4.36 -5.85 -5.38
N LEU A 162 -3.41 -4.91 -5.38
CA LEU A 162 -2.04 -5.13 -4.89
C LEU A 162 -1.99 -5.47 -3.40
N ASP A 163 -2.94 -4.96 -2.60
CA ASP A 163 -3.04 -5.28 -1.18
C ASP A 163 -3.49 -6.73 -1.00
N ILE A 164 -4.52 -7.14 -1.75
CA ILE A 164 -5.05 -8.50 -1.70
C ILE A 164 -4.01 -9.53 -2.18
N GLU A 165 -3.30 -9.21 -3.25
CA GLU A 165 -2.22 -10.07 -3.76
C GLU A 165 -1.04 -10.16 -2.77
N ALA A 166 -0.66 -9.05 -2.12
CA ALA A 166 0.39 -9.04 -1.10
C ALA A 166 -0.01 -9.83 0.16
N ALA A 167 -1.28 -9.73 0.59
CA ALA A 167 -1.84 -10.54 1.66
C ALA A 167 -1.72 -12.02 1.32
N ARG A 168 -2.18 -12.43 0.13
CA ARG A 168 -2.10 -13.80 -0.34
C ARG A 168 -0.65 -14.30 -0.42
N ALA A 169 0.26 -13.49 -0.95
CA ALA A 169 1.69 -13.84 -1.05
C ALA A 169 2.37 -14.01 0.32
N THR A 170 1.81 -13.42 1.36
CA THR A 170 2.31 -13.53 2.74
C THR A 170 1.62 -14.62 3.55
N GLY A 171 0.41 -15.05 3.15
CA GLY A 171 -0.46 -15.92 3.94
C GLY A 171 -1.27 -15.18 5.01
N VAL A 172 -1.35 -13.85 4.94
CA VAL A 172 -2.15 -13.01 5.83
C VAL A 172 -3.58 -12.90 5.27
N PRO A 173 -4.65 -13.07 6.07
CA PRO A 173 -6.00 -12.79 5.62
C PRO A 173 -6.18 -11.35 5.11
N SER A 174 -6.82 -11.24 3.96
CA SER A 174 -7.04 -9.98 3.24
C SER A 174 -8.40 -9.37 3.52
N VAL A 175 -8.44 -8.07 3.76
CA VAL A 175 -9.68 -7.29 3.95
C VAL A 175 -9.72 -6.20 2.89
N ALA A 176 -10.65 -6.31 1.96
CA ALA A 176 -10.91 -5.29 0.96
C ALA A 176 -11.81 -4.20 1.53
N VAL A 177 -11.43 -2.93 1.34
CA VAL A 177 -12.29 -1.78 1.68
C VAL A 177 -12.77 -1.14 0.38
N ALA A 178 -14.08 -1.18 0.14
CA ALA A 178 -14.70 -0.75 -1.10
C ALA A 178 -14.93 0.78 -1.16
N THR A 179 -13.92 1.58 -0.82
CA THR A 179 -14.00 3.06 -0.78
C THR A 179 -13.74 3.73 -2.13
N GLY A 180 -13.28 3.01 -3.14
CA GLY A 180 -12.81 3.58 -4.40
C GLY A 180 -13.54 3.11 -5.65
N PRO A 181 -13.26 3.73 -6.81
CA PRO A 181 -13.89 3.43 -8.09
C PRO A 181 -13.50 2.05 -8.67
N PHE A 182 -12.55 1.35 -8.07
CA PHE A 182 -12.06 0.04 -8.52
C PHE A 182 -12.67 -1.15 -7.78
N SER A 183 -13.78 -0.95 -7.08
CA SER A 183 -14.43 -1.95 -6.21
C SER A 183 -14.74 -3.28 -6.93
N GLU A 184 -15.21 -3.27 -8.19
CA GLU A 184 -15.45 -4.51 -8.94
C GLU A 184 -14.17 -5.34 -9.14
N LYS A 185 -13.07 -4.71 -9.56
CA LYS A 185 -11.80 -5.40 -9.79
C LYS A 185 -11.22 -5.90 -8.47
N LEU A 186 -11.37 -5.13 -7.40
CA LEU A 186 -10.97 -5.49 -6.05
C LEU A 186 -11.74 -6.73 -5.56
N ILE A 187 -13.08 -6.75 -5.70
CA ILE A 187 -13.92 -7.89 -5.33
C ILE A 187 -13.56 -9.15 -6.15
N ARG A 188 -13.34 -8.99 -7.44
CA ARG A 188 -12.92 -10.11 -8.32
C ARG A 188 -11.54 -10.66 -7.99
N SER A 189 -10.69 -9.91 -7.27
CA SER A 189 -9.39 -10.41 -6.82
C SER A 189 -9.48 -11.45 -5.71
N GLY A 190 -10.68 -11.67 -5.16
CA GLY A 190 -10.99 -12.70 -4.16
C GLY A 190 -10.36 -12.39 -2.79
N PRO A 191 -10.71 -11.26 -2.15
CA PRO A 191 -10.35 -11.00 -0.76
C PRO A 191 -11.08 -11.94 0.19
N ASP A 192 -10.50 -12.20 1.38
CA ASP A 192 -11.12 -13.04 2.40
C ASP A 192 -12.32 -12.33 3.05
N TYR A 193 -12.25 -11.01 3.20
CA TYR A 193 -13.32 -10.17 3.74
C TYR A 193 -13.50 -8.92 2.89
N ILE A 194 -14.75 -8.41 2.83
CA ILE A 194 -15.11 -7.18 2.13
C ILE A 194 -15.86 -6.28 3.10
N LEU A 195 -15.39 -5.06 3.28
CA LEU A 195 -15.99 -4.04 4.12
C LEU A 195 -16.35 -2.81 3.27
N GLY A 196 -17.38 -2.08 3.67
CA GLY A 196 -17.74 -0.80 3.06
C GLY A 196 -16.76 0.31 3.43
N SER A 197 -16.20 0.25 4.64
CA SER A 197 -15.29 1.24 5.21
C SER A 197 -14.30 0.60 6.18
N VAL A 198 -13.16 1.24 6.40
CA VAL A 198 -12.26 0.88 7.51
C VAL A 198 -12.93 1.06 8.89
N ASN A 199 -14.02 1.82 8.95
CA ASN A 199 -14.79 2.00 10.18
C ASN A 199 -15.46 0.70 10.65
N ASP A 200 -15.59 -0.29 9.79
CA ASP A 200 -16.17 -1.60 10.08
C ASP A 200 -15.13 -2.61 10.63
N ILE A 201 -13.84 -2.24 10.63
CA ILE A 201 -12.74 -3.09 11.14
C ILE A 201 -12.92 -3.49 12.61
N PRO A 202 -13.32 -2.61 13.54
CA PRO A 202 -13.51 -3.00 14.93
C PRO A 202 -14.52 -4.14 15.11
N GLU A 203 -15.61 -4.16 14.34
CA GLU A 203 -16.60 -5.22 14.35
C GLU A 203 -16.05 -6.53 13.75
N LEU A 204 -15.35 -6.44 12.64
CA LEU A 204 -14.69 -7.60 12.03
C LEU A 204 -13.70 -8.26 13.02
N VAL A 205 -12.88 -7.47 13.72
CA VAL A 205 -11.93 -7.99 14.72
C VAL A 205 -12.68 -8.72 15.85
N GLU A 206 -13.81 -8.20 16.34
CA GLU A 206 -14.63 -8.90 17.35
C GLU A 206 -15.13 -10.27 16.86
N LEU A 207 -15.56 -10.33 15.62
CA LEU A 207 -16.02 -11.59 15.01
C LEU A 207 -14.88 -12.61 14.89
N LEU A 208 -13.68 -12.16 14.52
CA LEU A 208 -12.49 -13.02 14.40
C LEU A 208 -12.04 -13.54 15.76
N ASP A 209 -11.99 -12.69 16.79
CA ASP A 209 -11.62 -13.07 18.17
C ASP A 209 -12.65 -14.03 18.77
N GLY A 210 -13.95 -13.82 18.53
CA GLY A 210 -15.02 -14.68 18.97
C GLY A 210 -14.95 -16.09 18.38
N ASN A 211 -14.54 -16.23 17.13
CA ASN A 211 -14.36 -17.50 16.45
C ASN A 211 -13.10 -18.26 16.92
N SER A 212 -12.04 -17.51 17.26
CA SER A 212 -10.79 -18.11 17.79
C SER A 212 -10.94 -18.71 19.20
N ARG A 213 -11.87 -18.22 20.00
CA ARG A 213 -12.16 -18.72 21.35
C ARG A 213 -13.08 -19.96 21.39
N ARG A 214 -13.65 -20.37 20.25
CA ARG A 214 -14.57 -21.50 20.13
C ARG A 214 -13.91 -22.77 19.56
N LYS A 215 -12.63 -22.69 19.21
CA LYS A 215 -11.80 -23.83 18.78
C LYS A 215 -10.83 -24.24 19.89
#